data_a6b8ee3f3528f80509d8dabb0a83d854
#
_entry.id   a6b8ee3f3528f80509d8dabb0a83d854
#
_cell.length_a   1.000
_cell.length_b   1.000
_cell.length_c   1.000
_cell.angle_alpha   90.00
_cell.angle_beta   90.00
_cell.angle_gamma   90.00
#
_symmetry.space_group_name_H-M   'P 1'
#
loop_
_entity.id
_entity.type
_entity.pdbx_description
1 polymer ?
#
loop_
_entity_poly.entity_id
_entity_poly.type
_entity_poly.pdbx_seq_one_letter_code
_entity_poly.pdbx_strand_id
1 'polypeptide(L)'
;MKTTKKITIMKNMKKLMYLSLGVLFLSACSKSDDNDPIIAAETLVYSGQITEDVTWTKDNIYTLDGRVTVISGVTLTIEAGTVIKAEGGQDADASCLLIARGGKLMANGTASQPIIFTSVADDISNSHPSYPGFANLNQTQNNLWGGVLILGNAPISAASSEVQIEGIPASDANGLYGGSNASDNSGSLTYVQIRHGGTSIGEGNEINGLTLGGVGSGTTLNYIEVLANQDDGFEFFGGTVNASNLLVWGQGDDAFDVDQAYSGTVNNFLGILIDGDQGLEIDGWEGTLQADFTLMNGTIIGAEGLKNNCGTFKSKASGSVSNMLFKNMKEGAYLKVDAGATGITFSNISFEAGYTQTLTDGLGTTNFNDNNNGTGGATLSNFNGWSCAGNQGAY
;
A
#
# COMPACT_ATOMS: atom_id res chain seq x y z
N MET A 1 13.88 31.70 -0.23
CA MET A 1 13.60 31.62 1.20
C MET A 1 12.24 30.93 1.31
N LYS A 2 12.21 29.62 1.59
CA LYS A 2 10.96 28.84 1.66
C LYS A 2 10.26 29.16 2.99
N THR A 3 9.04 29.66 2.91
CA THR A 3 8.24 29.94 4.10
C THR A 3 7.45 28.67 4.45
N THR A 4 7.88 28.00 5.50
CA THR A 4 7.18 26.81 6.03
C THR A 4 6.12 27.25 7.04
N LYS A 5 4.85 27.01 6.75
CA LYS A 5 3.77 27.25 7.70
C LYS A 5 3.44 25.96 8.45
N LYS A 6 3.70 25.95 9.75
CA LYS A 6 3.31 24.85 10.64
C LYS A 6 1.85 25.08 11.07
N ILE A 7 0.93 24.20 10.64
CA ILE A 7 -0.46 24.24 11.07
C ILE A 7 -0.60 23.36 12.31
N THR A 8 -0.52 23.99 13.48
CA THR A 8 -0.88 23.33 14.74
C THR A 8 -2.37 23.57 14.97
N ILE A 9 -3.18 22.52 14.96
CA ILE A 9 -4.61 22.63 15.24
C ILE A 9 -4.80 22.90 16.73
N MET A 10 -4.89 24.18 17.09
CA MET A 10 -5.28 24.60 18.43
C MET A 10 -6.80 24.79 18.50
N LYS A 11 -7.38 24.21 19.53
CA LYS A 11 -8.81 24.34 19.90
C LYS A 11 -9.22 25.80 20.19
N ASN A 12 -10.42 26.13 19.69
CA ASN A 12 -11.34 27.16 20.11
C ASN A 12 -11.03 28.62 19.77
N MET A 13 -11.85 29.21 18.89
CA MET A 13 -12.77 30.29 19.29
C MET A 13 -13.69 30.72 18.16
N LYS A 14 -15.01 30.62 18.40
CA LYS A 14 -16.06 31.22 17.57
C LYS A 14 -15.93 32.74 17.57
N LYS A 15 -15.86 33.37 16.40
CA LYS A 15 -16.38 34.72 16.18
C LYS A 15 -16.91 34.85 14.76
N LEU A 16 -18.22 34.96 14.72
CA LEU A 16 -19.05 35.36 13.60
C LEU A 16 -18.78 36.85 13.30
N MET A 17 -18.45 37.17 12.06
CA MET A 17 -18.53 38.55 11.57
C MET A 17 -19.00 38.57 10.12
N TYR A 18 -20.25 38.94 9.94
CA TYR A 18 -20.82 39.29 8.62
C TYR A 18 -20.24 40.61 8.17
N LEU A 19 -19.78 40.70 6.92
CA LEU A 19 -19.63 41.95 6.23
C LEU A 19 -20.16 41.83 4.80
N SER A 20 -21.14 42.67 4.53
CA SER A 20 -21.91 42.76 3.31
C SER A 20 -21.16 43.51 2.20
N LEU A 21 -21.08 42.93 1.09
CA LEU A 21 -21.34 43.25 -0.30
C LEU A 21 -21.29 44.70 -0.79
N GLY A 22 -20.52 44.94 -1.81
CA GLY A 22 -20.65 46.01 -2.78
C GLY A 22 -20.22 45.52 -4.17
N VAL A 23 -21.20 45.21 -5.02
CA VAL A 23 -20.95 44.86 -6.41
C VAL A 23 -20.84 46.15 -7.23
N LEU A 24 -19.69 46.35 -7.85
CA LEU A 24 -19.55 47.31 -8.96
C LEU A 24 -19.02 46.56 -10.19
N PHE A 25 -19.90 46.39 -11.17
CA PHE A 25 -19.49 45.98 -12.52
C PHE A 25 -18.82 47.16 -13.21
N LEU A 26 -17.56 47.04 -13.55
CA LEU A 26 -16.91 47.83 -14.59
C LEU A 26 -16.36 46.88 -15.64
N SER A 27 -17.06 46.83 -16.75
CA SER A 27 -16.60 46.23 -18.00
C SER A 27 -15.43 47.02 -18.53
N ALA A 28 -14.23 46.42 -18.54
CA ALA A 28 -13.10 46.90 -19.32
C ALA A 28 -12.47 45.71 -20.05
N CYS A 29 -12.60 45.68 -21.38
CA CYS A 29 -11.74 44.87 -22.23
C CYS A 29 -10.29 45.31 -22.02
N SER A 30 -9.43 44.40 -21.56
CA SER A 30 -7.99 44.56 -21.70
C SER A 30 -7.35 43.23 -22.06
N LYS A 31 -6.38 43.29 -22.91
CA LYS A 31 -5.58 42.24 -23.50
C LYS A 31 -5.12 41.24 -22.45
N SER A 32 -5.16 39.95 -22.78
CA SER A 32 -4.49 38.87 -22.07
C SER A 32 -2.98 39.10 -22.08
N ASP A 33 -2.44 39.67 -21.00
CA ASP A 33 -1.08 39.43 -20.61
C ASP A 33 -1.12 38.17 -19.72
N ASP A 34 -0.71 37.04 -20.29
CA ASP A 34 -0.53 35.75 -19.57
C ASP A 34 0.65 35.86 -18.57
N ASN A 35 0.47 36.65 -17.54
CA ASN A 35 1.31 36.68 -16.36
C ASN A 35 0.45 36.40 -15.13
N ASP A 36 -0.21 35.23 -15.11
CA ASP A 36 -0.66 34.70 -13.83
C ASP A 36 0.58 34.45 -12.96
N PRO A 37 0.64 35.00 -11.75
CA PRO A 37 1.78 34.74 -10.87
C PRO A 37 1.85 33.24 -10.63
N ILE A 38 2.98 32.62 -10.94
CA ILE A 38 3.27 31.23 -10.54
C ILE A 38 3.21 31.21 -9.02
N ILE A 39 2.08 30.78 -8.47
CA ILE A 39 1.95 30.57 -7.04
C ILE A 39 2.84 29.38 -6.73
N ALA A 40 3.93 29.61 -6.02
CA ALA A 40 4.81 28.53 -5.59
C ALA A 40 4.01 27.58 -4.67
N ALA A 41 4.12 26.28 -4.92
CA ALA A 41 3.48 25.26 -4.09
C ALA A 41 3.84 25.49 -2.60
N GLU A 42 2.83 25.57 -1.74
CA GLU A 42 3.05 25.66 -0.30
C GLU A 42 3.34 24.25 0.25
N THR A 43 4.26 24.17 1.23
CA THR A 43 4.46 22.95 2.01
C THR A 43 3.60 23.03 3.27
N LEU A 44 2.64 22.12 3.39
CA LEU A 44 1.73 22.02 4.52
C LEU A 44 2.11 20.84 5.40
N VAL A 45 2.44 21.07 6.66
CA VAL A 45 2.87 20.02 7.59
C VAL A 45 1.70 19.58 8.46
N TYR A 46 1.45 18.27 8.46
CA TYR A 46 0.43 17.62 9.28
C TYR A 46 1.09 16.75 10.35
N SER A 47 0.56 16.80 11.57
CA SER A 47 0.97 15.94 12.69
C SER A 47 -0.22 15.64 13.60
N GLY A 48 -0.23 14.46 14.22
CA GLY A 48 -1.30 14.03 15.13
C GLY A 48 -2.60 13.69 14.38
N GLN A 49 -3.75 14.10 14.90
CA GLN A 49 -5.06 13.65 14.41
C GLN A 49 -5.69 14.65 13.43
N ILE A 50 -6.21 14.14 12.32
CA ILE A 50 -7.16 14.82 11.43
C ILE A 50 -8.56 14.56 11.99
N THR A 51 -9.22 15.61 12.48
CA THR A 51 -10.47 15.53 13.23
C THR A 51 -11.69 16.08 12.50
N GLU A 52 -11.51 16.53 11.26
CA GLU A 52 -12.56 17.03 10.35
C GLU A 52 -12.20 16.65 8.93
N ASP A 53 -13.21 16.59 8.08
CA ASP A 53 -13.00 16.27 6.65
C ASP A 53 -12.07 17.29 6.01
N VAL A 54 -11.07 16.80 5.29
CA VAL A 54 -10.07 17.64 4.65
C VAL A 54 -9.75 17.14 3.23
N THR A 55 -9.44 18.07 2.34
CA THR A 55 -8.97 17.77 0.99
C THR A 55 -7.54 18.26 0.80
N TRP A 56 -6.67 17.37 0.38
CA TRP A 56 -5.31 17.68 -0.05
C TRP A 56 -5.28 17.82 -1.58
N THR A 57 -4.83 18.98 -2.05
CA THR A 57 -4.84 19.33 -3.48
C THR A 57 -3.46 19.16 -4.10
N LYS A 58 -3.41 18.92 -5.39
CA LYS A 58 -2.16 18.73 -6.13
C LYS A 58 -1.27 19.98 -6.20
N ASP A 59 -1.80 21.14 -5.87
CA ASP A 59 -1.08 22.42 -5.95
C ASP A 59 -0.16 22.65 -4.75
N ASN A 60 -0.24 21.79 -3.74
CA ASN A 60 0.56 21.83 -2.52
C ASN A 60 1.35 20.54 -2.31
N ILE A 61 2.40 20.61 -1.50
CA ILE A 61 3.11 19.45 -0.97
C ILE A 61 2.71 19.28 0.50
N TYR A 62 2.26 18.08 0.85
CA TYR A 62 1.86 17.73 2.21
C TYR A 62 2.98 16.95 2.87
N THR A 63 3.36 17.34 4.09
CA THR A 63 4.40 16.64 4.85
C THR A 63 3.79 16.04 6.12
N LEU A 64 3.98 14.75 6.30
CA LEU A 64 3.64 14.02 7.54
C LEU A 64 4.82 14.17 8.50
N ASP A 65 4.57 14.69 9.71
CA ASP A 65 5.55 14.85 10.80
C ASP A 65 5.09 13.98 11.98
N GLY A 66 5.65 12.77 12.10
CA GLY A 66 5.17 11.72 12.98
C GLY A 66 3.89 11.05 12.45
N ARG A 67 3.20 10.31 13.31
CA ARG A 67 1.97 9.63 12.96
C ARG A 67 0.82 10.61 12.72
N VAL A 68 0.30 10.63 11.49
CA VAL A 68 -0.91 11.39 11.12
C VAL A 68 -2.09 10.43 11.05
N THR A 69 -3.10 10.65 11.87
CA THR A 69 -4.24 9.74 12.02
C THR A 69 -5.53 10.38 11.54
N VAL A 70 -6.19 9.79 10.57
CA VAL A 70 -7.57 10.11 10.19
C VAL A 70 -8.49 9.34 11.14
N ILE A 71 -9.15 10.05 12.06
CA ILE A 71 -9.98 9.40 13.10
C ILE A 71 -11.31 8.89 12.54
N SER A 72 -11.99 8.06 13.32
CA SER A 72 -13.33 7.54 13.00
C SER A 72 -14.32 8.67 12.65
N GLY A 73 -15.07 8.48 11.56
CA GLY A 73 -16.07 9.43 11.06
C GLY A 73 -15.51 10.58 10.21
N VAL A 74 -14.20 10.61 9.98
CA VAL A 74 -13.51 11.66 9.20
C VAL A 74 -13.03 11.11 7.86
N THR A 75 -13.09 11.94 6.82
CA THR A 75 -12.61 11.62 5.47
C THR A 75 -11.43 12.52 5.09
N LEU A 76 -10.31 11.89 4.75
CA LEU A 76 -9.21 12.53 4.03
C LEU A 76 -9.40 12.28 2.53
N THR A 77 -9.60 13.35 1.77
CA THR A 77 -9.64 13.30 0.30
C THR A 77 -8.33 13.81 -0.28
N ILE A 78 -7.75 13.08 -1.23
CA ILE A 78 -6.50 13.46 -1.91
C ILE A 78 -6.77 13.54 -3.40
N GLU A 79 -6.52 14.69 -4.00
CA GLU A 79 -6.68 14.91 -5.44
C GLU A 79 -5.63 14.16 -6.26
N ALA A 80 -6.00 13.80 -7.49
CA ALA A 80 -5.08 13.18 -8.44
C ALA A 80 -3.84 14.07 -8.68
N GLY A 81 -2.65 13.46 -8.67
CA GLY A 81 -1.38 14.15 -8.86
C GLY A 81 -0.79 14.78 -7.59
N THR A 82 -1.43 14.63 -6.42
CA THR A 82 -0.86 15.13 -5.16
C THR A 82 0.36 14.30 -4.75
N VAL A 83 1.39 14.99 -4.27
CA VAL A 83 2.58 14.35 -3.67
C VAL A 83 2.57 14.62 -2.17
N ILE A 84 2.59 13.55 -1.39
CA ILE A 84 2.65 13.56 0.05
C ILE A 84 4.04 13.06 0.46
N LYS A 85 4.73 13.83 1.28
CA LYS A 85 6.05 13.49 1.80
C LYS A 85 5.99 13.25 3.30
N ALA A 86 6.80 12.34 3.79
CA ALA A 86 6.88 12.03 5.21
C ALA A 86 8.28 12.33 5.73
N GLU A 87 8.35 12.94 6.92
CA GLU A 87 9.60 13.03 7.66
C GLU A 87 10.07 11.63 8.06
N GLY A 88 11.36 11.50 8.31
CA GLY A 88 11.91 10.27 8.89
C GLY A 88 11.44 10.06 10.33
N GLY A 89 12.06 9.09 10.99
CA GLY A 89 11.79 8.76 12.38
C GLY A 89 11.80 7.24 12.56
N GLN A 90 11.96 6.80 13.80
CA GLN A 90 11.90 5.39 14.19
C GLN A 90 11.08 5.26 15.46
N ASP A 91 10.61 4.08 15.77
CA ASP A 91 9.80 3.80 16.95
C ASP A 91 8.56 4.71 17.04
N ALA A 92 8.34 5.35 18.18
CA ALA A 92 7.20 6.25 18.40
C ALA A 92 7.22 7.53 17.53
N ASP A 93 8.38 7.88 17.00
CA ASP A 93 8.59 9.07 16.16
C ASP A 93 8.50 8.75 14.65
N ALA A 94 8.23 7.50 14.27
CA ALA A 94 8.05 7.09 12.87
C ALA A 94 6.88 7.83 12.24
N SER A 95 7.13 8.48 11.11
CA SER A 95 6.07 9.15 10.35
C SER A 95 5.29 8.13 9.53
N CYS A 96 3.97 8.11 9.68
CA CYS A 96 3.06 7.28 8.88
C CYS A 96 1.69 7.92 8.72
N LEU A 97 0.90 7.44 7.75
CA LEU A 97 -0.51 7.77 7.62
C LEU A 97 -1.36 6.62 8.16
N LEU A 98 -2.10 6.85 9.23
CA LEU A 98 -3.02 5.89 9.82
C LEU A 98 -4.47 6.28 9.56
N ILE A 99 -5.21 5.43 8.89
CA ILE A 99 -6.67 5.53 8.77
C ILE A 99 -7.27 4.65 9.84
N ALA A 100 -7.73 5.25 10.91
CA ALA A 100 -8.36 4.53 12.01
C ALA A 100 -9.68 3.89 11.58
N ARG A 101 -10.09 2.84 12.27
CA ARG A 101 -11.35 2.15 12.05
C ARG A 101 -12.55 3.12 12.02
N GLY A 102 -13.27 3.15 10.89
CA GLY A 102 -14.36 4.10 10.62
C GLY A 102 -13.92 5.46 10.05
N GLY A 103 -12.62 5.73 9.93
CA GLY A 103 -12.08 6.80 9.11
C GLY A 103 -12.07 6.40 7.62
N LYS A 104 -11.84 7.37 6.72
CA LYS A 104 -11.80 7.10 5.27
C LYS A 104 -10.66 7.81 4.58
N LEU A 105 -10.04 7.11 3.62
CA LEU A 105 -9.09 7.68 2.68
C LEU A 105 -9.67 7.62 1.27
N MET A 106 -9.89 8.78 0.66
CA MET A 106 -10.32 8.93 -0.73
C MET A 106 -9.13 9.41 -1.55
N ALA A 107 -8.26 8.50 -1.98
CA ALA A 107 -7.04 8.77 -2.74
C ALA A 107 -7.22 8.23 -4.17
N ASN A 108 -7.92 8.99 -5.01
CA ASN A 108 -8.24 8.61 -6.36
C ASN A 108 -7.38 9.38 -7.36
N GLY A 109 -6.20 8.84 -7.66
CA GLY A 109 -5.34 9.28 -8.76
C GLY A 109 -5.90 8.88 -10.13
N THR A 110 -5.13 9.17 -11.16
CA THR A 110 -5.36 8.70 -12.54
C THR A 110 -4.06 8.15 -13.12
N ALA A 111 -4.14 7.43 -14.23
CA ALA A 111 -2.93 6.89 -14.87
C ALA A 111 -1.92 7.98 -15.25
N SER A 112 -2.36 9.18 -15.61
CA SER A 112 -1.49 10.32 -15.93
C SER A 112 -1.13 11.20 -14.73
N GLN A 113 -1.84 11.07 -13.64
CA GLN A 113 -1.66 11.83 -12.39
C GLN A 113 -1.84 10.92 -11.17
N PRO A 114 -0.96 9.92 -10.97
CA PRO A 114 -1.02 9.10 -9.77
C PRO A 114 -0.73 9.94 -8.51
N ILE A 115 -1.25 9.50 -7.38
CA ILE A 115 -0.93 10.08 -6.07
C ILE A 115 0.34 9.39 -5.57
N ILE A 116 1.28 10.16 -5.03
CA ILE A 116 2.55 9.62 -4.54
C ILE A 116 2.73 9.93 -3.06
N PHE A 117 2.90 8.89 -2.25
CA PHE A 117 3.40 8.97 -0.89
C PHE A 117 4.89 8.59 -0.90
N THR A 118 5.74 9.42 -0.30
CA THR A 118 7.18 9.22 -0.29
C THR A 118 7.86 9.92 0.88
N SER A 119 9.18 9.84 1.01
CA SER A 119 9.97 10.57 2.01
C SER A 119 10.27 12.01 1.59
N VAL A 120 10.49 12.89 2.55
CA VAL A 120 11.05 14.24 2.30
C VAL A 120 12.41 14.22 1.62
N ALA A 121 13.13 13.09 1.67
CA ALA A 121 14.39 12.88 0.98
C ALA A 121 14.24 12.66 -0.54
N ASP A 122 13.05 12.34 -1.02
CA ASP A 122 12.73 12.18 -2.44
C ASP A 122 12.44 13.56 -3.06
N ASP A 123 13.17 13.92 -4.11
CA ASP A 123 12.99 15.20 -4.80
C ASP A 123 11.74 15.23 -5.71
N ILE A 124 11.02 14.11 -5.82
CA ILE A 124 9.83 14.01 -6.68
C ILE A 124 8.77 15.07 -6.33
N SER A 125 8.17 15.63 -7.35
CA SER A 125 6.97 16.47 -7.28
C SER A 125 6.13 16.21 -8.54
N ASN A 126 4.88 16.62 -8.55
CA ASN A 126 4.01 16.44 -9.73
C ASN A 126 4.46 17.27 -10.95
N SER A 127 5.35 18.23 -10.78
CA SER A 127 5.99 19.02 -11.84
C SER A 127 7.41 18.53 -12.18
N HIS A 128 7.92 17.49 -11.48
CA HIS A 128 9.25 16.95 -11.78
C HIS A 128 9.25 16.26 -13.16
N PRO A 129 10.31 16.46 -13.98
CA PRO A 129 10.35 15.89 -15.34
C PRO A 129 10.24 14.37 -15.40
N SER A 130 10.65 13.68 -14.33
CA SER A 130 10.59 12.22 -14.25
C SER A 130 9.28 11.71 -13.66
N TYR A 131 8.34 12.58 -13.24
CA TYR A 131 7.08 12.14 -12.65
C TYR A 131 6.28 11.27 -13.65
N PRO A 132 5.75 10.13 -13.22
CA PRO A 132 5.79 9.51 -11.90
C PRO A 132 6.91 8.47 -11.71
N GLY A 133 8.05 8.61 -12.36
CA GLY A 133 9.24 7.76 -12.21
C GLY A 133 10.15 8.19 -11.06
N PHE A 134 11.44 7.83 -11.12
CA PHE A 134 12.45 8.22 -10.14
C PHE A 134 12.89 9.68 -10.31
N ALA A 135 13.13 10.35 -9.18
CA ALA A 135 13.86 11.63 -9.15
C ALA A 135 15.32 11.38 -8.72
N ASN A 136 15.60 11.37 -7.43
CA ASN A 136 16.93 11.14 -6.87
C ASN A 136 17.06 9.81 -6.10
N LEU A 137 15.94 9.24 -5.63
CA LEU A 137 15.90 7.93 -4.97
C LEU A 137 15.54 6.84 -5.98
N ASN A 138 15.88 5.59 -5.65
CA ASN A 138 15.63 4.42 -6.50
C ASN A 138 15.06 3.25 -5.70
N GLN A 139 14.84 2.12 -6.33
CA GLN A 139 14.17 0.93 -5.77
C GLN A 139 14.93 0.20 -4.65
N THR A 140 16.11 0.64 -4.28
CA THR A 140 16.89 0.03 -3.17
C THR A 140 17.00 0.92 -1.94
N GLN A 141 16.39 2.11 -1.97
CA GLN A 141 16.43 3.06 -0.87
C GLN A 141 15.11 3.03 -0.13
N ASN A 142 15.05 2.29 0.94
CA ASN A 142 13.91 2.07 1.83
C ASN A 142 14.17 2.63 3.23
N ASN A 143 13.29 2.35 4.20
CA ASN A 143 13.44 2.71 5.61
C ASN A 143 13.56 4.24 5.85
N LEU A 144 12.92 5.06 5.01
CA LEU A 144 13.00 6.52 5.13
C LEU A 144 11.80 7.13 5.87
N TRP A 145 10.71 6.40 6.00
CA TRP A 145 9.49 6.71 6.75
C TRP A 145 8.70 5.41 6.97
N GLY A 146 7.57 5.46 7.66
CA GLY A 146 6.74 4.27 7.86
C GLY A 146 6.07 3.80 6.58
N GLY A 147 4.81 4.06 6.45
CA GLY A 147 3.96 3.62 5.35
C GLY A 147 2.54 4.12 5.54
N VAL A 148 1.59 3.44 4.89
CA VAL A 148 0.16 3.73 5.00
C VAL A 148 -0.54 2.55 5.66
N LEU A 149 -1.27 2.80 6.75
CA LEU A 149 -2.06 1.80 7.48
C LEU A 149 -3.54 2.13 7.33
N ILE A 150 -4.34 1.15 6.94
CA ILE A 150 -5.80 1.28 6.84
C ILE A 150 -6.44 0.21 7.73
N LEU A 151 -7.20 0.66 8.73
CA LEU A 151 -7.82 -0.19 9.72
C LEU A 151 -9.34 -0.18 9.55
N GLY A 152 -9.90 -1.35 9.32
CA GLY A 152 -11.32 -1.55 9.08
C GLY A 152 -12.01 -2.35 10.19
N ASN A 153 -13.29 -2.58 10.00
CA ASN A 153 -14.20 -3.24 10.93
C ASN A 153 -14.70 -4.60 10.40
N ALA A 154 -13.99 -5.18 9.43
CA ALA A 154 -14.32 -6.49 8.89
C ALA A 154 -13.77 -7.62 9.77
N PRO A 155 -14.32 -8.85 9.64
CA PRO A 155 -13.86 -9.99 10.43
C PRO A 155 -12.39 -10.32 10.22
N ILE A 156 -11.72 -10.70 11.30
CA ILE A 156 -10.35 -11.19 11.36
C ILE A 156 -10.28 -12.46 12.19
N SER A 157 -9.24 -13.23 12.05
CA SER A 157 -9.02 -14.44 12.84
C SER A 157 -7.75 -14.33 13.69
N ALA A 158 -7.76 -13.38 14.62
CA ALA A 158 -6.75 -13.21 15.65
C ALA A 158 -7.21 -13.82 16.99
N ALA A 159 -6.47 -13.61 18.06
CA ALA A 159 -6.83 -14.06 19.41
C ALA A 159 -8.15 -13.47 19.91
N SER A 160 -8.57 -12.33 19.36
CA SER A 160 -9.87 -11.67 19.60
C SER A 160 -10.44 -11.19 18.27
N SER A 161 -11.75 -10.86 18.22
CA SER A 161 -12.39 -10.27 17.05
C SER A 161 -11.92 -8.85 16.74
N GLU A 162 -11.26 -8.21 17.69
CA GLU A 162 -10.61 -6.91 17.58
C GLU A 162 -9.26 -6.99 18.26
N VAL A 163 -8.22 -6.52 17.59
CA VAL A 163 -6.86 -6.49 18.13
C VAL A 163 -6.16 -5.18 17.74
N GLN A 164 -5.04 -4.89 18.39
CA GLN A 164 -4.18 -3.77 18.07
C GLN A 164 -3.30 -4.13 16.89
N ILE A 165 -3.20 -3.23 15.91
CA ILE A 165 -2.22 -3.39 14.83
C ILE A 165 -0.82 -3.23 15.40
N GLU A 166 0.10 -3.98 14.88
CA GLU A 166 1.51 -3.86 15.24
C GLU A 166 2.03 -2.44 15.00
N GLY A 167 3.04 -2.08 15.77
CA GLY A 167 3.67 -0.77 15.67
C GLY A 167 2.87 0.42 16.17
N ILE A 168 1.60 0.29 16.43
CA ILE A 168 0.80 1.33 17.07
C ILE A 168 0.65 1.00 18.56
N PRO A 169 1.06 1.90 19.49
CA PRO A 169 0.98 1.62 20.93
C PRO A 169 -0.40 1.16 21.38
N ALA A 170 -0.47 0.13 22.21
CA ALA A 170 -1.74 -0.42 22.72
C ALA A 170 -2.61 0.61 23.48
N SER A 171 -2.03 1.73 23.92
CA SER A 171 -2.75 2.84 24.54
C SER A 171 -3.47 3.74 23.53
N ASP A 172 -3.17 3.63 22.23
CA ASP A 172 -3.83 4.39 21.17
C ASP A 172 -4.97 3.58 20.56
N ALA A 173 -6.20 3.89 20.93
CA ALA A 173 -7.39 3.20 20.42
C ALA A 173 -7.59 3.34 18.90
N ASN A 174 -6.91 4.26 18.22
CA ASN A 174 -6.94 4.38 16.77
C ASN A 174 -6.20 3.25 16.06
N GLY A 175 -5.36 2.49 16.76
CA GLY A 175 -4.69 1.31 16.24
C GLY A 175 -5.51 0.02 16.30
N LEU A 176 -6.74 0.04 16.81
CA LEU A 176 -7.60 -1.13 16.82
C LEU A 176 -8.19 -1.43 15.44
N TYR A 177 -8.18 -2.71 15.05
CA TYR A 177 -8.82 -3.19 13.82
C TYR A 177 -9.61 -4.48 14.06
N GLY A 178 -10.39 -4.88 13.04
CA GLY A 178 -11.26 -6.03 13.12
C GLY A 178 -12.66 -5.69 13.64
N GLY A 179 -13.56 -6.67 13.59
CA GLY A 179 -14.94 -6.52 13.99
C GLY A 179 -15.87 -7.54 13.30
N SER A 180 -17.05 -7.10 12.88
CA SER A 180 -18.06 -8.00 12.29
C SER A 180 -18.68 -7.50 10.98
N ASN A 181 -18.26 -6.35 10.48
CA ASN A 181 -18.82 -5.75 9.26
C ASN A 181 -17.98 -6.13 8.03
N ALA A 182 -18.30 -7.27 7.42
CA ALA A 182 -17.61 -7.71 6.19
C ALA A 182 -17.71 -6.72 5.02
N SER A 183 -18.67 -5.79 5.03
CA SER A 183 -18.85 -4.75 4.02
C SER A 183 -18.33 -3.39 4.48
N ASP A 184 -17.44 -3.37 5.47
CA ASP A 184 -16.79 -2.15 5.92
C ASP A 184 -16.15 -1.37 4.78
N ASN A 185 -16.15 -0.04 4.88
CA ASN A 185 -15.68 0.84 3.84
C ASN A 185 -14.73 1.90 4.41
N SER A 186 -13.46 1.68 4.22
CA SER A 186 -12.38 2.59 4.60
C SER A 186 -12.00 3.59 3.49
N GLY A 187 -12.72 3.60 2.38
CA GLY A 187 -12.53 4.57 1.29
C GLY A 187 -12.14 3.94 -0.05
N SER A 188 -11.31 4.64 -0.80
CA SER A 188 -10.89 4.24 -2.15
C SER A 188 -9.46 4.69 -2.44
N LEU A 189 -8.61 3.76 -2.86
CA LEU A 189 -7.26 4.02 -3.35
C LEU A 189 -7.16 3.54 -4.80
N THR A 190 -6.86 4.46 -5.72
CA THR A 190 -6.72 4.16 -7.14
C THR A 190 -5.58 4.97 -7.74
N TYR A 191 -4.67 4.31 -8.46
CA TYR A 191 -3.45 4.93 -8.99
C TYR A 191 -2.64 5.65 -7.91
N VAL A 192 -2.20 4.89 -6.93
CA VAL A 192 -1.43 5.35 -5.78
C VAL A 192 -0.06 4.66 -5.78
N GLN A 193 0.97 5.42 -5.45
CA GLN A 193 2.32 4.88 -5.22
C GLN A 193 2.74 5.19 -3.78
N ILE A 194 3.28 4.20 -3.08
CA ILE A 194 3.82 4.30 -1.73
C ILE A 194 5.29 3.89 -1.82
N ARG A 195 6.21 4.80 -1.52
CA ARG A 195 7.62 4.65 -1.82
C ARG A 195 8.52 4.86 -0.61
N HIS A 196 9.60 4.08 -0.55
CA HIS A 196 10.72 4.27 0.38
C HIS A 196 10.33 4.14 1.86
N GLY A 197 9.29 3.35 2.16
CA GLY A 197 8.77 3.10 3.49
C GLY A 197 9.49 2.00 4.26
N GLY A 198 8.83 1.51 5.32
CA GLY A 198 9.25 0.34 6.07
C GLY A 198 10.07 0.63 7.31
N THR A 199 9.99 1.85 7.88
CA THR A 199 10.77 2.15 9.09
C THR A 199 10.28 1.32 10.26
N SER A 200 11.23 0.90 11.12
CA SER A 200 10.93 0.18 12.36
C SER A 200 10.19 1.08 13.35
N ILE A 201 9.17 0.52 13.98
CA ILE A 201 8.32 1.16 15.00
C ILE A 201 8.41 0.47 16.36
N GLY A 202 9.41 -0.39 16.54
CA GLY A 202 9.73 -1.14 17.75
C GLY A 202 10.59 -2.35 17.45
N GLU A 203 11.13 -2.99 18.46
CA GLU A 203 12.01 -4.15 18.28
C GLU A 203 11.27 -5.30 17.59
N GLY A 204 11.61 -5.56 16.32
CA GLY A 204 11.01 -6.61 15.50
C GLY A 204 9.64 -6.26 14.92
N ASN A 205 9.24 -4.98 14.93
CA ASN A 205 8.04 -4.50 14.27
C ASN A 205 8.41 -3.39 13.29
N GLU A 206 8.11 -3.59 12.06
CA GLU A 206 8.32 -2.66 10.95
C GLU A 206 6.95 -2.29 10.34
N ILE A 207 6.89 -1.26 9.53
CA ILE A 207 5.64 -0.89 8.84
C ILE A 207 5.73 -1.37 7.40
N ASN A 208 4.73 -2.12 6.96
CA ASN A 208 4.59 -2.51 5.57
C ASN A 208 4.33 -1.29 4.66
N GLY A 209 4.54 -1.44 3.37
CA GLY A 209 4.22 -0.36 2.43
C GLY A 209 2.75 0.04 2.53
N LEU A 210 1.85 -0.94 2.42
CA LEU A 210 0.42 -0.78 2.72
C LEU A 210 -0.07 -1.89 3.65
N THR A 211 -0.37 -1.52 4.88
CA THR A 211 -0.95 -2.41 5.90
C THR A 211 -2.48 -2.32 5.87
N LEU A 212 -3.16 -3.47 5.79
CA LEU A 212 -4.61 -3.59 5.68
C LEU A 212 -5.18 -4.44 6.83
N GLY A 213 -5.50 -3.81 7.97
CA GLY A 213 -6.05 -4.50 9.14
C GLY A 213 -7.58 -4.58 9.12
N GLY A 214 -8.17 -5.77 8.91
CA GLY A 214 -9.62 -5.96 8.94
C GLY A 214 -10.41 -5.08 7.97
N VAL A 215 -9.86 -4.79 6.79
CA VAL A 215 -10.49 -3.93 5.78
C VAL A 215 -11.60 -4.69 5.07
N GLY A 216 -12.77 -4.07 4.90
CA GLY A 216 -13.95 -4.70 4.36
C GLY A 216 -14.17 -4.51 2.86
N SER A 217 -15.04 -5.34 2.28
CA SER A 217 -15.33 -5.40 0.85
C SER A 217 -15.98 -4.14 0.25
N GLY A 218 -16.39 -3.18 1.08
CA GLY A 218 -16.85 -1.86 0.63
C GLY A 218 -15.71 -0.90 0.24
N THR A 219 -14.46 -1.25 0.58
CA THR A 219 -13.25 -0.47 0.24
C THR A 219 -12.78 -0.81 -1.18
N THR A 220 -12.33 0.19 -1.91
CA THR A 220 -11.77 0.01 -3.27
C THR A 220 -10.25 0.10 -3.23
N LEU A 221 -9.56 -0.94 -3.71
CA LEU A 221 -8.10 -0.97 -3.88
C LEU A 221 -7.76 -1.38 -5.31
N ASN A 222 -7.21 -0.45 -6.09
CA ASN A 222 -6.92 -0.74 -7.50
C ASN A 222 -5.78 0.13 -8.03
N TYR A 223 -4.85 -0.46 -8.78
CA TYR A 223 -3.66 0.24 -9.30
C TYR A 223 -2.84 0.88 -8.17
N ILE A 224 -2.28 0.06 -7.30
CA ILE A 224 -1.43 0.52 -6.19
C ILE A 224 -0.04 -0.09 -6.36
N GLU A 225 0.99 0.76 -6.25
CA GLU A 225 2.40 0.36 -6.26
C GLU A 225 3.02 0.62 -4.89
N VAL A 226 3.70 -0.39 -4.35
CA VAL A 226 4.66 -0.23 -3.25
C VAL A 226 6.06 -0.36 -3.82
N LEU A 227 6.90 0.62 -3.54
CA LEU A 227 8.25 0.73 -4.07
C LEU A 227 9.28 0.93 -2.96
N ALA A 228 10.27 0.04 -2.88
CA ALA A 228 11.36 0.13 -1.92
C ALA A 228 10.86 0.25 -0.48
N ASN A 229 10.15 -0.74 0.01
CA ASN A 229 9.79 -0.86 1.43
C ASN A 229 10.85 -1.70 2.18
N GLN A 230 11.10 -1.42 3.46
CA GLN A 230 12.05 -2.21 4.25
C GLN A 230 11.49 -3.56 4.65
N ASP A 231 10.19 -3.60 4.91
CA ASP A 231 9.39 -4.76 5.26
C ASP A 231 8.56 -5.19 4.06
N ASP A 232 7.36 -5.73 4.26
CA ASP A 232 6.51 -6.21 3.18
C ASP A 232 6.02 -5.12 2.24
N GLY A 233 5.64 -5.54 1.05
CA GLY A 233 4.94 -4.66 0.12
C GLY A 233 3.51 -4.40 0.58
N PHE A 234 2.68 -5.43 0.58
CA PHE A 234 1.30 -5.42 1.06
C PHE A 234 1.12 -6.48 2.12
N GLU A 235 0.50 -6.10 3.24
CA GLU A 235 0.10 -7.08 4.24
C GLU A 235 -1.39 -6.97 4.58
N PHE A 236 -2.08 -8.13 4.57
CA PHE A 236 -3.51 -8.28 4.80
C PHE A 236 -3.77 -9.02 6.11
N PHE A 237 -4.00 -8.30 7.19
CA PHE A 237 -4.43 -8.87 8.48
C PHE A 237 -5.93 -9.15 8.49
N GLY A 238 -6.35 -10.27 7.93
CA GLY A 238 -7.74 -10.64 7.81
C GLY A 238 -8.54 -9.70 6.90
N GLY A 239 -9.85 -9.58 7.16
CA GLY A 239 -10.74 -8.75 6.37
C GLY A 239 -11.25 -9.41 5.09
N THR A 240 -11.98 -8.62 4.29
CA THR A 240 -12.73 -9.10 3.12
C THR A 240 -12.55 -8.22 1.88
N VAL A 241 -11.61 -7.27 1.91
CA VAL A 241 -11.37 -6.33 0.82
C VAL A 241 -10.90 -7.05 -0.43
N ASN A 242 -11.40 -6.61 -1.60
CA ASN A 242 -10.86 -7.05 -2.88
C ASN A 242 -9.88 -6.02 -3.41
N ALA A 243 -8.77 -6.49 -3.95
CA ALA A 243 -7.74 -5.66 -4.54
C ALA A 243 -7.39 -6.10 -5.96
N SER A 244 -7.02 -5.16 -6.82
CA SER A 244 -6.61 -5.48 -8.19
C SER A 244 -5.47 -4.58 -8.64
N ASN A 245 -4.66 -5.09 -9.58
CA ASN A 245 -3.54 -4.36 -10.17
C ASN A 245 -2.57 -3.83 -9.10
N LEU A 246 -2.14 -4.72 -8.22
CA LEU A 246 -1.14 -4.42 -7.19
C LEU A 246 0.26 -4.69 -7.72
N LEU A 247 1.20 -3.78 -7.42
CA LEU A 247 2.59 -3.91 -7.80
C LEU A 247 3.51 -3.68 -6.60
N VAL A 248 4.49 -4.54 -6.42
CA VAL A 248 5.58 -4.38 -5.45
C VAL A 248 6.91 -4.42 -6.19
N TRP A 249 7.82 -3.50 -5.86
CA TRP A 249 9.16 -3.49 -6.40
C TRP A 249 10.20 -3.14 -5.32
N GLY A 250 11.03 -4.11 -4.95
CA GLY A 250 12.17 -3.90 -4.06
C GLY A 250 11.81 -3.77 -2.58
N GLN A 251 10.92 -4.64 -2.08
CA GLN A 251 10.67 -4.82 -0.65
C GLN A 251 11.81 -5.59 0.02
N GLY A 252 11.93 -5.44 1.35
CA GLY A 252 12.99 -6.07 2.15
C GLY A 252 12.62 -7.44 2.70
N ASP A 253 11.32 -7.74 2.88
CA ASP A 253 10.82 -9.04 3.29
C ASP A 253 9.91 -9.62 2.21
N ASP A 254 8.61 -9.67 2.34
CA ASP A 254 7.72 -10.32 1.42
C ASP A 254 6.99 -9.35 0.48
N ALA A 255 6.71 -9.77 -0.76
CA ALA A 255 5.97 -8.88 -1.65
C ALA A 255 4.48 -8.79 -1.26
N PHE A 256 3.89 -9.93 -0.92
CA PHE A 256 2.49 -10.03 -0.50
C PHE A 256 2.39 -10.97 0.69
N ASP A 257 2.01 -10.43 1.85
CA ASP A 257 1.70 -11.21 3.04
C ASP A 257 0.18 -11.23 3.32
N VAL A 258 -0.30 -12.39 3.69
CA VAL A 258 -1.72 -12.66 3.98
C VAL A 258 -1.86 -13.40 5.29
N ASP A 259 -2.53 -12.76 6.24
CA ASP A 259 -2.67 -13.23 7.60
C ASP A 259 -4.14 -13.32 8.06
N GLN A 260 -4.37 -13.95 9.21
CA GLN A 260 -5.59 -13.90 10.02
C GLN A 260 -6.88 -14.21 9.25
N ALA A 261 -6.84 -15.23 8.37
CA ALA A 261 -7.97 -15.66 7.56
C ALA A 261 -8.55 -14.55 6.67
N TYR A 262 -7.70 -13.79 6.01
CA TYR A 262 -8.16 -12.91 4.93
C TYR A 262 -9.05 -13.66 3.94
N SER A 263 -10.16 -13.07 3.52
CA SER A 263 -11.18 -13.72 2.69
C SER A 263 -11.57 -12.90 1.46
N GLY A 264 -10.70 -11.98 1.05
CA GLY A 264 -10.85 -11.23 -0.18
C GLY A 264 -10.19 -11.89 -1.40
N THR A 265 -10.21 -11.16 -2.50
CA THR A 265 -9.54 -11.53 -3.76
C THR A 265 -8.47 -10.53 -4.10
N VAL A 266 -7.24 -10.99 -4.37
CA VAL A 266 -6.20 -10.20 -5.03
C VAL A 266 -6.09 -10.68 -6.47
N ASN A 267 -6.38 -9.79 -7.41
CA ASN A 267 -6.42 -10.08 -8.83
C ASN A 267 -5.47 -9.20 -9.63
N ASN A 268 -4.67 -9.80 -10.49
CA ASN A 268 -3.66 -9.13 -11.31
C ASN A 268 -2.62 -8.39 -10.44
N PHE A 269 -1.63 -9.12 -9.97
CA PHE A 269 -0.60 -8.57 -9.10
C PHE A 269 0.81 -8.94 -9.60
N LEU A 270 1.78 -8.07 -9.31
CA LEU A 270 3.17 -8.19 -9.75
C LEU A 270 4.12 -7.90 -8.58
N GLY A 271 4.96 -8.86 -8.24
CA GLY A 271 6.09 -8.70 -7.33
C GLY A 271 7.40 -8.73 -8.10
N ILE A 272 8.26 -7.72 -7.92
CA ILE A 272 9.60 -7.65 -8.49
C ILE A 272 10.58 -7.61 -7.33
N LEU A 273 11.12 -8.77 -6.99
CA LEU A 273 11.99 -8.94 -5.84
C LEU A 273 13.40 -8.46 -6.18
N ILE A 274 14.06 -7.80 -5.24
CA ILE A 274 15.48 -7.42 -5.35
C ILE A 274 16.28 -8.13 -4.28
N ASP A 275 16.00 -7.87 -3.01
CA ASP A 275 16.72 -8.44 -1.85
C ASP A 275 15.75 -8.92 -0.75
N GLY A 276 14.47 -9.05 -1.07
CA GLY A 276 13.44 -9.57 -0.17
C GLY A 276 13.50 -11.09 0.01
N ASP A 277 12.74 -11.63 0.95
CA ASP A 277 12.74 -13.06 1.22
C ASP A 277 11.92 -13.83 0.17
N GLN A 278 10.66 -13.48 -0.03
CA GLN A 278 9.81 -14.23 -0.96
C GLN A 278 8.74 -13.36 -1.65
N GLY A 279 8.09 -13.96 -2.66
CA GLY A 279 6.99 -13.32 -3.38
C GLY A 279 5.67 -13.39 -2.63
N LEU A 280 5.43 -14.46 -1.89
CA LEU A 280 4.20 -14.73 -1.15
C LEU A 280 4.51 -15.33 0.22
N GLU A 281 4.04 -14.70 1.27
CA GLU A 281 3.91 -15.32 2.59
C GLU A 281 2.42 -15.43 2.91
N ILE A 282 1.93 -16.65 3.16
CA ILE A 282 0.50 -16.88 3.37
C ILE A 282 0.30 -17.66 4.65
N ASP A 283 -0.15 -16.97 5.67
CA ASP A 283 -0.55 -17.55 6.95
C ASP A 283 -2.04 -17.90 7.01
N GLY A 284 -2.38 -18.77 7.90
CA GLY A 284 -3.76 -19.19 8.12
C GLY A 284 -4.44 -18.42 9.24
N TRP A 285 -5.49 -19.02 9.77
CA TRP A 285 -6.20 -18.44 10.91
C TRP A 285 -5.44 -18.65 12.22
N GLU A 286 -5.34 -17.62 13.02
CA GLU A 286 -4.79 -17.67 14.38
C GLU A 286 -5.90 -17.99 15.41
N GLY A 287 -7.06 -17.37 15.25
CA GLY A 287 -8.24 -17.57 16.10
C GLY A 287 -9.12 -18.74 15.68
N THR A 288 -10.43 -18.53 15.70
CA THR A 288 -11.43 -19.58 15.39
C THR A 288 -12.14 -19.38 14.05
N LEU A 289 -12.11 -18.17 13.48
CA LEU A 289 -12.67 -17.88 12.19
C LEU A 289 -11.80 -18.56 11.13
N GLN A 290 -12.44 -19.33 10.25
CA GLN A 290 -11.81 -19.93 9.08
C GLN A 290 -12.41 -19.28 7.85
N ALA A 291 -11.56 -18.85 6.93
CA ALA A 291 -11.98 -18.26 5.67
C ALA A 291 -10.93 -18.50 4.59
N ASP A 292 -11.36 -18.41 3.35
CA ASP A 292 -10.54 -18.71 2.18
C ASP A 292 -10.24 -17.45 1.40
N PHE A 293 -8.97 -17.21 1.12
CA PHE A 293 -8.53 -16.15 0.20
C PHE A 293 -8.58 -16.61 -1.26
N THR A 294 -8.50 -15.63 -2.17
CA THR A 294 -8.27 -15.90 -3.60
C THR A 294 -7.13 -15.02 -4.11
N LEU A 295 -6.05 -15.66 -4.58
CA LEU A 295 -4.97 -15.01 -5.32
C LEU A 295 -5.01 -15.48 -6.77
N MET A 296 -5.11 -14.54 -7.72
CA MET A 296 -5.21 -14.92 -9.12
C MET A 296 -4.52 -13.93 -10.05
N ASN A 297 -4.00 -14.46 -11.17
CA ASN A 297 -3.31 -13.66 -12.19
C ASN A 297 -2.10 -12.92 -11.60
N GLY A 298 -1.21 -13.64 -10.92
CA GLY A 298 -0.02 -13.08 -10.30
C GLY A 298 1.26 -13.39 -11.06
N THR A 299 2.21 -12.48 -11.05
CA THR A 299 3.58 -12.71 -11.52
C THR A 299 4.57 -12.30 -10.43
N ILE A 300 5.51 -13.18 -10.13
CA ILE A 300 6.65 -12.88 -9.26
C ILE A 300 7.92 -12.98 -10.10
N ILE A 301 8.70 -11.92 -10.09
CA ILE A 301 9.98 -11.82 -10.81
C ILE A 301 11.08 -11.73 -9.75
N GLY A 302 11.92 -12.74 -9.68
CA GLY A 302 13.08 -12.78 -8.78
C GLY A 302 14.28 -12.06 -9.38
N ALA A 303 15.34 -11.94 -8.59
CA ALA A 303 16.64 -11.48 -9.03
C ALA A 303 17.65 -12.63 -8.89
N GLU A 304 18.38 -12.94 -9.95
CA GLU A 304 19.39 -13.99 -9.96
C GLU A 304 20.46 -13.74 -8.87
N GLY A 305 20.78 -14.79 -8.09
CA GLY A 305 21.81 -14.73 -7.05
C GLY A 305 21.38 -14.20 -5.68
N LEU A 306 20.15 -13.77 -5.49
CA LEU A 306 19.62 -13.28 -4.23
C LEU A 306 18.76 -14.33 -3.49
N LYS A 307 18.25 -13.97 -2.30
CA LYS A 307 17.48 -14.89 -1.44
C LYS A 307 16.01 -15.05 -1.86
N ASN A 308 15.61 -14.63 -3.00
CA ASN A 308 14.20 -14.59 -3.39
C ASN A 308 13.60 -15.98 -3.56
N ASN A 309 12.58 -16.32 -2.78
CA ASN A 309 11.77 -17.51 -2.92
C ASN A 309 10.43 -17.20 -3.59
N CYS A 310 9.76 -18.24 -4.10
CA CYS A 310 8.44 -18.07 -4.72
C CYS A 310 7.38 -17.76 -3.67
N GLY A 311 7.39 -18.50 -2.56
CA GLY A 311 6.50 -18.28 -1.43
C GLY A 311 6.39 -19.45 -0.47
N THR A 312 5.79 -19.16 0.68
CA THR A 312 5.46 -20.11 1.74
C THR A 312 3.98 -20.02 2.09
N PHE A 313 3.30 -21.16 2.10
CA PHE A 313 1.93 -21.31 2.61
C PHE A 313 2.01 -22.02 3.95
N LYS A 314 1.84 -21.28 5.02
CA LYS A 314 2.03 -21.73 6.40
C LYS A 314 0.81 -22.53 6.91
N SER A 315 0.95 -23.13 8.07
CA SER A 315 -0.12 -23.93 8.68
C SER A 315 -1.46 -23.21 8.74
N LYS A 316 -2.54 -23.95 8.43
CA LYS A 316 -3.91 -23.46 8.38
C LYS A 316 -4.21 -22.46 7.26
N ALA A 317 -3.27 -22.09 6.42
CA ALA A 317 -3.58 -21.32 5.22
C ALA A 317 -4.64 -22.05 4.39
N SER A 318 -5.65 -21.32 3.93
CA SER A 318 -6.80 -21.88 3.19
C SER A 318 -7.28 -20.92 2.12
N GLY A 319 -7.44 -21.41 0.89
CA GLY A 319 -7.87 -20.60 -0.23
C GLY A 319 -7.42 -21.12 -1.58
N SER A 320 -7.45 -20.27 -2.57
CA SER A 320 -7.09 -20.63 -3.95
C SER A 320 -6.02 -19.72 -4.53
N VAL A 321 -5.05 -20.33 -5.21
CA VAL A 321 -4.00 -19.66 -5.98
C VAL A 321 -4.10 -20.13 -7.43
N SER A 322 -4.29 -19.18 -8.35
CA SER A 322 -4.51 -19.54 -9.75
C SER A 322 -3.83 -18.60 -10.72
N ASN A 323 -3.41 -19.15 -11.86
CA ASN A 323 -2.75 -18.42 -12.96
C ASN A 323 -1.56 -17.57 -12.46
N MET A 324 -0.59 -18.25 -11.85
CA MET A 324 0.65 -17.64 -11.36
C MET A 324 1.81 -17.92 -12.33
N LEU A 325 2.68 -16.94 -12.48
CA LEU A 325 3.94 -17.06 -13.22
C LEU A 325 5.11 -16.61 -12.34
N PHE A 326 6.08 -17.52 -12.16
CA PHE A 326 7.35 -17.21 -11.50
C PHE A 326 8.45 -17.12 -12.55
N LYS A 327 9.15 -15.98 -12.59
CA LYS A 327 10.20 -15.65 -13.57
C LYS A 327 11.49 -15.28 -12.86
N ASN A 328 12.62 -15.58 -13.51
CA ASN A 328 13.95 -15.16 -13.05
C ASN A 328 14.21 -15.44 -11.56
N MET A 329 13.62 -16.52 -11.05
CA MET A 329 13.85 -16.93 -9.66
C MET A 329 15.24 -17.52 -9.52
N LYS A 330 15.89 -17.40 -8.34
CA LYS A 330 17.20 -18.03 -8.10
C LYS A 330 17.15 -19.55 -8.25
N GLU A 331 18.29 -20.18 -8.50
CA GLU A 331 18.39 -21.65 -8.43
C GLU A 331 18.03 -22.13 -7.02
N GLY A 332 17.14 -23.12 -6.96
CA GLY A 332 16.65 -23.68 -5.68
C GLY A 332 15.62 -22.82 -4.95
N ALA A 333 15.08 -21.76 -5.58
CA ALA A 333 13.92 -21.08 -5.04
C ALA A 333 12.77 -22.06 -4.84
N TYR A 334 12.04 -21.92 -3.75
CA TYR A 334 10.97 -22.84 -3.40
C TYR A 334 9.59 -22.18 -3.43
N LEU A 335 8.59 -23.00 -3.69
CA LEU A 335 7.21 -22.75 -3.29
C LEU A 335 6.88 -23.81 -2.22
N LYS A 336 6.79 -23.38 -0.98
CA LYS A 336 6.63 -24.27 0.16
C LYS A 336 5.19 -24.29 0.65
N VAL A 337 4.66 -25.47 0.92
CA VAL A 337 3.34 -25.65 1.54
C VAL A 337 3.51 -26.50 2.80
N ASP A 338 3.21 -25.94 3.94
CA ASP A 338 3.31 -26.65 5.22
C ASP A 338 2.24 -27.76 5.33
N ALA A 339 2.55 -28.83 6.06
CA ALA A 339 1.65 -29.97 6.23
C ALA A 339 0.26 -29.60 6.82
N GLY A 340 0.19 -28.48 7.53
CA GLY A 340 -1.06 -27.96 8.09
C GLY A 340 -1.86 -27.05 7.15
N ALA A 341 -1.35 -26.69 5.97
CA ALA A 341 -2.01 -25.85 4.98
C ALA A 341 -2.89 -26.71 4.02
N THR A 342 -3.79 -27.50 4.58
CA THR A 342 -4.56 -28.51 3.82
C THR A 342 -5.72 -27.92 3.02
N GLY A 343 -6.06 -26.65 3.21
CA GLY A 343 -7.15 -25.93 2.53
C GLY A 343 -6.74 -25.22 1.24
N ILE A 344 -5.45 -25.28 0.85
CA ILE A 344 -4.96 -24.58 -0.33
C ILE A 344 -5.24 -25.37 -1.61
N THR A 345 -5.72 -24.68 -2.64
CA THR A 345 -5.84 -25.21 -3.99
C THR A 345 -5.01 -24.41 -4.97
N PHE A 346 -4.28 -25.11 -5.84
CA PHE A 346 -3.46 -24.50 -6.89
C PHE A 346 -3.98 -24.87 -8.26
N SER A 347 -4.02 -23.90 -9.19
CA SER A 347 -4.35 -24.17 -10.59
C SER A 347 -3.57 -23.25 -11.51
N ASN A 348 -3.03 -23.81 -12.60
CA ASN A 348 -2.24 -23.07 -13.60
C ASN A 348 -1.07 -22.28 -12.97
N ILE A 349 -0.22 -22.98 -12.24
CA ILE A 349 1.03 -22.44 -11.69
C ILE A 349 2.14 -22.69 -12.71
N SER A 350 2.80 -21.65 -13.16
CA SER A 350 3.79 -21.71 -14.22
C SER A 350 5.12 -21.13 -13.75
N PHE A 351 6.20 -21.72 -14.25
CA PHE A 351 7.56 -21.25 -14.02
C PHE A 351 8.22 -20.99 -15.38
N GLU A 352 9.12 -20.03 -15.42
CA GLU A 352 9.88 -19.74 -16.62
C GLU A 352 10.67 -20.98 -17.08
N ALA A 353 10.75 -21.20 -18.41
CA ALA A 353 11.37 -22.39 -18.98
C ALA A 353 12.85 -22.54 -18.57
N GLY A 354 13.24 -23.74 -18.18
CA GLY A 354 14.59 -24.06 -17.72
C GLY A 354 14.79 -24.00 -16.20
N TYR A 355 13.75 -23.72 -15.46
CA TYR A 355 13.77 -23.62 -14.01
C TYR A 355 13.67 -25.00 -13.35
N THR A 356 14.61 -25.33 -12.43
CA THR A 356 14.50 -26.54 -11.59
C THR A 356 13.87 -26.15 -10.26
N GLN A 357 12.63 -26.55 -10.07
CA GLN A 357 11.87 -26.23 -8.87
C GLN A 357 12.26 -27.12 -7.69
N THR A 358 12.28 -26.53 -6.51
CA THR A 358 12.19 -27.29 -5.26
C THR A 358 10.79 -27.08 -4.68
N LEU A 359 9.86 -27.97 -5.00
CA LEU A 359 8.59 -28.05 -4.29
C LEU A 359 8.83 -28.81 -3.00
N THR A 360 8.87 -28.11 -1.89
CA THR A 360 8.89 -28.73 -0.55
C THR A 360 7.49 -28.73 -0.01
N ASP A 361 6.92 -29.93 0.16
CA ASP A 361 5.51 -30.08 0.43
C ASP A 361 5.18 -30.84 1.72
N GLY A 362 4.15 -30.38 2.40
CA GLY A 362 3.30 -31.21 3.24
C GLY A 362 2.12 -31.84 2.49
N LEU A 363 1.85 -31.49 1.23
CA LEU A 363 0.63 -31.88 0.50
C LEU A 363 0.84 -32.93 -0.59
N GLY A 364 2.10 -33.33 -0.87
CA GLY A 364 2.40 -34.20 -2.01
C GLY A 364 2.12 -33.54 -3.37
N THR A 365 2.89 -33.88 -4.38
CA THR A 365 2.98 -33.28 -5.71
C THR A 365 1.70 -33.29 -6.56
N THR A 366 0.54 -33.60 -6.00
CA THR A 366 -0.67 -33.94 -6.78
C THR A 366 -1.52 -32.75 -7.21
N ASN A 367 -1.28 -31.54 -6.72
CA ASN A 367 -2.14 -30.37 -6.96
C ASN A 367 -1.52 -29.26 -7.82
N PHE A 368 -0.27 -29.38 -8.20
CA PHE A 368 0.35 -28.45 -9.15
C PHE A 368 0.11 -28.94 -10.58
N ASN A 369 -0.80 -28.30 -11.31
CA ASN A 369 -0.79 -28.37 -12.76
C ASN A 369 0.43 -27.59 -13.24
N ASP A 370 1.55 -28.29 -13.31
CA ASP A 370 2.82 -27.77 -13.77
C ASP A 370 2.77 -27.56 -15.29
N ASN A 371 2.40 -26.35 -15.69
CA ASN A 371 2.56 -25.90 -17.04
C ASN A 371 3.90 -25.14 -17.15
N ASN A 372 5.03 -25.87 -17.08
CA ASN A 372 6.38 -25.31 -17.24
C ASN A 372 6.62 -24.66 -18.63
N ASN A 373 5.65 -23.96 -19.15
CA ASN A 373 5.66 -23.29 -20.44
C ASN A 373 5.88 -21.77 -20.35
N GLY A 374 6.04 -21.22 -19.13
CA GLY A 374 6.28 -19.80 -18.90
C GLY A 374 5.09 -18.91 -19.30
N THR A 375 3.87 -19.44 -19.30
CA THR A 375 2.67 -18.71 -19.70
C THR A 375 1.73 -18.46 -18.51
N GLY A 376 0.90 -17.43 -18.62
CA GLY A 376 -0.02 -17.01 -17.58
C GLY A 376 0.54 -15.82 -16.77
N GLY A 377 0.06 -15.65 -15.56
CA GLY A 377 0.45 -14.57 -14.67
C GLY A 377 -0.32 -13.27 -14.90
N ALA A 378 0.27 -12.18 -14.44
CA ALA A 378 -0.31 -10.85 -14.48
C ALA A 378 -0.39 -10.25 -15.90
N THR A 379 -1.38 -9.42 -16.13
CA THR A 379 -1.47 -8.56 -17.32
C THR A 379 -0.56 -7.35 -17.13
N LEU A 380 0.71 -7.48 -17.52
CA LEU A 380 1.76 -6.49 -17.24
C LEU A 380 1.44 -5.11 -17.83
N SER A 381 0.71 -5.03 -18.94
CA SER A 381 0.31 -3.76 -19.54
C SER A 381 -0.54 -2.86 -18.62
N ASN A 382 -1.20 -3.45 -17.62
CA ASN A 382 -1.99 -2.70 -16.64
C ASN A 382 -1.11 -1.84 -15.70
N PHE A 383 0.18 -2.14 -15.61
CA PHE A 383 1.11 -1.40 -14.77
C PHE A 383 1.82 -0.26 -15.52
N ASN A 384 1.67 -0.17 -16.84
CA ASN A 384 2.36 0.83 -17.65
C ASN A 384 1.79 2.24 -17.46
N GLY A 385 2.68 3.24 -17.52
CA GLY A 385 2.34 4.66 -17.61
C GLY A 385 2.01 5.35 -16.28
N TRP A 386 1.59 4.61 -15.26
CA TRP A 386 1.26 5.17 -13.95
C TRP A 386 2.23 4.72 -12.85
N SER A 387 2.79 3.51 -12.93
CA SER A 387 3.73 2.99 -11.93
C SER A 387 5.15 3.46 -12.21
N CYS A 388 5.96 3.58 -11.16
CA CYS A 388 7.38 3.85 -11.28
C CYS A 388 8.09 2.69 -11.99
N ALA A 389 7.81 1.45 -11.59
CA ALA A 389 8.40 0.24 -12.20
C ALA A 389 8.11 0.16 -13.69
N GLY A 390 6.88 0.43 -14.13
CA GLY A 390 6.51 0.44 -15.54
C GLY A 390 7.22 1.54 -16.33
N ASN A 391 7.38 2.72 -15.76
CA ASN A 391 8.10 3.82 -16.41
C ASN A 391 9.63 3.59 -16.46
N GLN A 392 10.16 2.75 -15.60
CA GLN A 392 11.58 2.34 -15.60
C GLN A 392 11.84 1.07 -16.41
N GLY A 393 10.82 0.38 -16.91
CA GLY A 393 10.97 -0.88 -17.66
C GLY A 393 11.49 -2.02 -16.78
N ALA A 394 10.99 -2.14 -15.55
CA ALA A 394 11.45 -3.10 -14.56
C ALA A 394 10.98 -4.55 -14.82
N TYR A 395 10.04 -4.78 -15.78
CA TYR A 395 9.46 -6.08 -16.13
C TYR A 395 9.25 -6.28 -17.62
#